data_7341c86089ca9de3fc5625d9fb72ab43
#
_entry.id   7341c86089ca9de3fc5625d9fb72ab43
#
_cell.length_a   1.000
_cell.length_b   1.000
_cell.length_c   1.000
_cell.angle_alpha   90.00
_cell.angle_beta   90.00
_cell.angle_gamma   90.00
#
_symmetry.space_group_name_H-M   'P 1'
#
loop_
_entity.id
_entity.type
_entity.pdbx_description
1 polymer ?
#
loop_
_entity_poly.entity_id
_entity_poly.type
_entity_poly.pdbx_seq_one_letter_code
_entity_poly.pdbx_strand_id
1 'polypeptide(L)'
;MYSGKQGNKVPLRSNKLDASDREAVRNYQLPKGHFSKEITEDEKLARAMLSQPVSCKENFALCNWITTNELSMLAGLPQKEVIGIRLREEVEFGLNYDEPKQEDRIYLGNLVQNGNEVEKTPIYLDKDVLDKHIFIAGVTGSGKTTTCHKILLQSKLPFLVIEPAKTEYRILRNNSGCKDILIFTLGNDKAAPFRLNPFEFLPHENITSHVDMIKASIEAAFDMEAAIPQLIETILYKCYEDYGWDITTNTNSKFADPFAEGVFAFPTMDDLLKNINAVVQEQGFDERLKHDYIGSIRARLQSLVIGSKGLMLNTKRSINFEDLLDRKVVLELEGIKNGNEKALIMGFILAAFNEAVKARYLRDKKAHSHIILVEESHRLLSKYMPGDSQNKKQGVETFSDMLAEIRKYGEGLIIVDQIPNKLAADVLKNTNTKIVHRIFAQDDKEAVGNTMALKEEQKEFLSNLNAGRAIMFSDNYGQALQVQIKADTSTANTPLEDEELASVALDYYQSFCYKPCFAKLKNLPAAERLAAFDFIRERGCISALNNVQQHNYKWNKRYTEALRVILNNKIFTAEELAKQAMEGVAVTPGFYDEEKKKLIRDFFTIYAKEEKAKEKAEFTFEAIFEY
;
A
#
# COMPACT_ATOMS: atom_id res chain seq x y z
N MET A 1 10.64 48.31 28.73
CA MET A 1 10.32 48.83 30.06
C MET A 1 8.87 48.48 30.36
N TYR A 2 8.66 47.69 31.37
CA TYR A 2 7.31 47.32 31.82
C TYR A 2 6.83 48.31 32.88
N SER A 3 5.81 49.09 32.60
CA SER A 3 5.11 49.90 33.57
C SER A 3 3.75 49.27 33.84
N GLY A 4 3.66 48.39 34.83
CA GLY A 4 2.39 47.85 35.28
C GLY A 4 1.53 48.92 35.95
N LYS A 5 0.19 48.89 35.74
CA LYS A 5 -0.77 49.81 36.37
C LYS A 5 -0.86 49.72 37.91
N GLN A 6 -0.18 48.75 38.53
CA GLN A 6 -0.01 48.58 39.97
C GLN A 6 1.48 48.51 40.31
N GLY A 7 2.23 49.40 39.75
CA GLY A 7 3.68 49.39 39.85
C GLY A 7 4.20 49.54 41.27
N ASN A 8 5.37 48.97 41.45
CA ASN A 8 6.20 49.23 42.64
C ASN A 8 6.40 50.70 42.82
N LYS A 9 6.26 51.18 44.05
CA LYS A 9 6.52 52.60 44.41
C LYS A 9 7.98 52.99 44.25
N VAL A 10 8.87 52.00 44.09
CA VAL A 10 10.29 52.22 43.85
C VAL A 10 10.56 52.17 42.37
N PRO A 11 10.94 53.26 41.71
CA PRO A 11 11.20 53.25 40.27
C PRO A 11 12.42 52.35 39.88
N LEU A 12 12.32 51.66 38.77
CA LEU A 12 13.46 50.93 38.22
C LEU A 12 14.61 51.89 37.91
N ARG A 13 15.79 51.61 38.43
CA ARG A 13 16.97 52.42 38.18
C ARG A 13 17.60 52.14 36.82
N SER A 14 17.99 53.20 36.15
CA SER A 14 18.84 53.11 34.95
C SER A 14 20.28 53.37 35.37
N ASN A 15 21.09 52.34 35.42
CA ASN A 15 22.51 52.44 35.72
C ASN A 15 23.30 52.68 34.44
N LYS A 16 24.17 53.69 34.41
CA LYS A 16 25.14 53.88 33.32
C LYS A 16 26.35 53.03 33.63
N LEU A 17 26.50 51.96 32.87
CA LEU A 17 27.67 51.11 32.94
C LEU A 17 28.81 51.69 32.09
N ASP A 18 30.06 51.66 32.58
CA ASP A 18 31.24 51.97 31.80
C ASP A 18 31.54 50.83 30.78
N ALA A 19 32.64 51.00 29.99
CA ALA A 19 32.98 50.02 28.98
C ALA A 19 33.40 48.66 29.57
N SER A 20 34.07 48.66 30.71
CA SER A 20 34.53 47.44 31.39
C SER A 20 33.39 46.69 32.06
N ASP A 21 32.45 47.41 32.64
CA ASP A 21 31.25 46.85 33.25
C ASP A 21 30.30 46.27 32.18
N ARG A 22 30.19 46.92 31.02
CA ARG A 22 29.42 46.37 29.85
C ARG A 22 30.02 45.08 29.32
N GLU A 23 31.36 44.97 29.31
CA GLU A 23 32.04 43.76 28.89
C GLU A 23 31.89 42.64 29.91
N ALA A 24 31.99 42.95 31.21
CA ALA A 24 31.69 42.00 32.29
C ALA A 24 30.28 41.45 32.22
N VAL A 25 29.25 42.29 32.01
CA VAL A 25 27.84 41.86 31.84
C VAL A 25 27.67 41.01 30.59
N ARG A 26 28.32 41.34 29.45
CA ARG A 26 28.33 40.51 28.23
C ARG A 26 28.91 39.11 28.46
N ASN A 27 29.92 39.03 29.34
CA ASN A 27 30.60 37.78 29.68
C ASN A 27 29.96 37.07 30.88
N TYR A 28 28.76 37.45 31.28
CA TYR A 28 28.03 36.92 32.47
C TYR A 28 28.81 37.05 33.77
N GLN A 29 29.70 38.05 33.87
CA GLN A 29 30.41 38.38 35.08
C GLN A 29 29.75 39.57 35.78
N LEU A 30 29.81 39.59 37.10
CA LEU A 30 29.34 40.74 37.86
C LEU A 30 30.31 41.93 37.67
N PRO A 31 29.81 43.14 37.29
CA PRO A 31 30.68 44.33 37.17
C PRO A 31 31.38 44.65 38.49
N LYS A 32 32.63 44.98 38.40
CA LYS A 32 33.41 45.44 39.58
C LYS A 32 33.08 46.89 39.84
N GLY A 33 31.99 47.10 40.58
CA GLY A 33 31.29 48.33 40.70
C GLY A 33 32.03 49.62 41.01
N HIS A 34 31.80 50.59 40.13
CA HIS A 34 31.91 52.01 40.42
C HIS A 34 30.50 52.63 40.56
N PHE A 35 29.80 52.17 41.59
CA PHE A 35 28.44 52.73 41.85
C PHE A 35 28.54 53.88 42.85
N SER A 36 27.79 54.94 42.58
CA SER A 36 27.78 56.16 43.40
C SER A 36 27.68 55.80 44.88
N LYS A 37 28.50 56.41 45.67
CA LYS A 37 28.58 56.21 47.12
C LYS A 37 27.33 56.58 47.88
N GLU A 38 26.35 57.22 47.29
CA GLU A 38 25.12 57.68 47.97
C GLU A 38 24.04 56.60 47.92
N ILE A 39 23.82 55.96 49.04
CA ILE A 39 22.66 55.10 49.31
C ILE A 39 21.45 55.94 49.56
N THR A 40 20.39 55.77 48.80
CA THR A 40 19.14 56.48 49.02
C THR A 40 18.49 56.09 50.35
N GLU A 41 17.62 56.95 50.93
CA GLU A 41 16.89 56.65 52.16
C GLU A 41 16.03 55.39 52.06
N ASP A 42 15.47 55.10 50.87
CA ASP A 42 14.72 53.86 50.60
C ASP A 42 15.62 52.61 50.64
N GLU A 43 16.87 52.70 50.22
CA GLU A 43 17.84 51.63 50.36
C GLU A 43 18.29 51.40 51.81
N LYS A 44 18.38 52.46 52.62
CA LYS A 44 18.66 52.32 54.04
C LYS A 44 17.50 51.64 54.76
N LEU A 45 16.25 52.00 54.41
CA LEU A 45 15.04 51.39 54.96
C LEU A 45 14.95 49.91 54.61
N ALA A 46 15.19 49.61 53.38
CA ALA A 46 15.17 48.20 52.87
C ALA A 46 16.29 47.35 53.52
N ARG A 47 17.50 47.89 53.73
CA ARG A 47 18.58 47.22 54.48
C ARG A 47 18.21 46.99 55.96
N ALA A 48 17.47 47.86 56.55
CA ALA A 48 16.98 47.72 57.92
C ALA A 48 15.88 46.65 58.05
N MET A 49 15.07 46.49 57.05
CA MET A 49 14.03 45.45 56.97
C MET A 49 14.58 44.07 56.72
N LEU A 50 15.69 43.91 55.97
CA LEU A 50 16.40 42.67 55.78
C LEU A 50 17.34 42.44 56.95
N SER A 51 16.90 41.76 57.99
CA SER A 51 17.59 41.54 59.29
C SER A 51 18.92 40.75 59.18
N GLN A 52 19.61 40.78 58.06
CA GLN A 52 20.94 40.18 57.85
C GLN A 52 21.89 41.19 57.20
N PRO A 53 23.16 41.20 57.59
CA PRO A 53 24.17 42.04 56.95
C PRO A 53 24.40 41.50 55.54
N VAL A 54 23.93 42.18 54.51
CA VAL A 54 24.18 41.87 53.14
C VAL A 54 25.65 42.12 52.86
N SER A 55 26.42 41.02 52.70
CA SER A 55 27.86 41.08 52.48
C SER A 55 28.26 41.61 51.08
N CYS A 56 27.30 41.95 50.25
CA CYS A 56 27.52 42.44 48.87
C CYS A 56 27.34 43.97 48.79
N LYS A 57 28.23 44.70 49.47
CA LYS A 57 28.21 46.20 49.41
C LYS A 57 28.49 46.71 47.98
N GLU A 58 29.22 45.98 47.18
CA GLU A 58 29.74 46.47 45.91
C GLU A 58 28.75 46.31 44.73
N ASN A 59 27.82 45.36 44.80
CA ASN A 59 26.93 45.07 43.69
C ASN A 59 25.46 45.50 43.94
N PHE A 60 25.16 46.11 45.08
CA PHE A 60 23.80 46.46 45.48
C PHE A 60 23.15 47.52 44.58
N ALA A 61 23.94 48.35 43.95
CA ALA A 61 23.47 49.37 43.03
C ALA A 61 22.96 48.85 41.69
N LEU A 62 23.27 47.58 41.31
CA LEU A 62 22.71 46.93 40.15
C LEU A 62 21.35 46.27 40.44
N CYS A 63 21.02 46.12 41.70
CA CYS A 63 19.78 45.47 42.09
C CYS A 63 18.63 46.49 42.12
N ASN A 64 17.51 46.13 41.51
CA ASN A 64 16.23 46.83 41.68
C ASN A 64 15.39 46.05 42.66
N TRP A 65 14.73 46.78 43.56
CA TRP A 65 13.77 46.18 44.46
C TRP A 65 12.49 45.93 43.71
N ILE A 66 12.09 44.69 43.64
CA ILE A 66 10.83 44.25 43.00
C ILE A 66 10.04 43.42 43.99
N THR A 67 8.74 43.51 43.93
CA THR A 67 7.85 42.65 44.71
C THR A 67 7.88 41.23 44.17
N THR A 68 7.46 40.26 44.97
CA THR A 68 7.32 38.88 44.54
C THR A 68 6.42 38.76 43.30
N ASN A 69 5.37 39.59 43.23
CA ASN A 69 4.47 39.61 42.06
C ASN A 69 5.16 40.15 40.80
N GLU A 70 5.98 41.20 40.92
CA GLU A 70 6.75 41.75 39.81
C GLU A 70 7.87 40.79 39.39
N LEU A 71 8.51 40.10 40.35
CA LEU A 71 9.49 39.04 40.05
C LEU A 71 8.82 37.89 39.31
N SER A 72 7.63 37.47 39.71
CA SER A 72 6.89 36.42 39.03
C SER A 72 6.51 36.78 37.59
N MET A 73 6.22 38.08 37.33
CA MET A 73 5.95 38.58 35.99
C MET A 73 7.23 38.67 35.13
N LEU A 74 8.37 38.99 35.74
CA LEU A 74 9.66 39.10 35.02
C LEU A 74 10.33 37.76 34.80
N ALA A 75 10.22 36.86 35.76
CA ALA A 75 10.81 35.53 35.73
C ALA A 75 9.83 34.46 35.24
N GLY A 76 8.54 34.79 35.14
CA GLY A 76 7.50 33.92 34.65
C GLY A 76 7.70 33.60 33.17
N LEU A 77 7.44 32.34 32.81
CA LEU A 77 7.39 31.93 31.38
C LEU A 77 6.25 32.69 30.68
N PRO A 78 6.42 33.06 29.41
CA PRO A 78 5.38 33.72 28.65
C PRO A 78 4.15 32.82 28.56
N GLN A 79 2.98 33.34 28.94
CA GLN A 79 1.69 32.63 28.87
C GLN A 79 0.99 32.81 27.53
N LYS A 80 1.53 33.66 26.66
CA LYS A 80 1.03 33.92 25.30
C LYS A 80 2.20 34.01 24.33
N GLU A 81 1.98 33.63 23.09
CA GLU A 81 2.99 33.81 22.05
C GLU A 81 3.36 35.29 21.90
N VAL A 82 4.66 35.54 21.81
CA VAL A 82 5.23 36.84 21.47
C VAL A 82 6.12 36.70 20.24
N ILE A 83 6.29 37.79 19.50
CA ILE A 83 7.13 37.77 18.28
C ILE A 83 8.53 37.24 18.61
N GLY A 84 8.91 36.14 17.96
CA GLY A 84 10.20 35.48 18.14
C GLY A 84 10.24 34.35 19.18
N ILE A 85 9.18 34.18 19.98
CA ILE A 85 9.08 33.08 20.97
C ILE A 85 7.78 32.30 20.70
N ARG A 86 7.92 31.11 20.21
CA ARG A 86 6.80 30.20 19.97
C ARG A 86 6.48 29.44 21.25
N LEU A 87 5.26 29.57 21.74
CA LEU A 87 4.75 28.71 22.80
C LEU A 87 4.38 27.35 22.22
N ARG A 88 4.90 26.29 22.82
CA ARG A 88 4.43 24.92 22.56
C ARG A 88 3.68 24.47 23.80
N GLU A 89 2.41 24.20 23.62
CA GLU A 89 1.65 23.47 24.61
C GLU A 89 2.08 21.99 24.49
N GLU A 90 2.59 21.43 25.56
CA GLU A 90 2.89 20.03 25.70
C GLU A 90 1.82 19.36 26.52
N VAL A 91 1.42 18.17 26.12
CA VAL A 91 0.40 17.36 26.78
C VAL A 91 1.06 16.07 27.28
N GLU A 92 0.63 15.64 28.47
CA GLU A 92 1.16 14.43 29.06
C GLU A 92 0.65 13.16 28.36
N PHE A 93 1.60 12.28 28.03
CA PHE A 93 1.37 10.91 27.54
C PHE A 93 1.98 9.91 28.50
N GLY A 94 1.72 8.62 28.28
CA GLY A 94 2.32 7.55 29.06
C GLY A 94 3.84 7.55 28.97
N LEU A 95 4.49 7.11 30.03
CA LEU A 95 5.96 7.04 30.13
C LEU A 95 6.47 5.61 30.29
N ASN A 96 5.58 4.68 30.57
CA ASN A 96 5.93 3.30 30.85
C ASN A 96 5.12 2.34 29.97
N TYR A 97 5.75 1.25 29.57
CA TYR A 97 5.13 0.15 28.84
C TYR A 97 5.86 -1.14 29.18
N ASP A 98 5.21 -2.28 28.95
CA ASP A 98 5.83 -3.56 29.12
C ASP A 98 6.74 -3.85 27.92
N GLU A 99 8.06 -3.91 28.15
CA GLU A 99 9.01 -4.18 27.08
C GLU A 99 8.88 -5.61 26.55
N PRO A 100 8.80 -5.79 25.22
CA PRO A 100 8.78 -7.13 24.64
C PRO A 100 10.11 -7.87 24.86
N LYS A 101 10.07 -9.20 24.76
CA LYS A 101 11.27 -10.06 24.84
C LYS A 101 12.30 -9.64 23.79
N GLN A 102 13.57 -9.82 24.08
CA GLN A 102 14.67 -9.32 23.23
C GLN A 102 14.65 -9.88 21.79
N GLU A 103 14.17 -11.11 21.61
CA GLU A 103 14.09 -11.79 20.30
C GLU A 103 12.94 -11.27 19.41
N ASP A 104 11.93 -10.66 20.01
CA ASP A 104 10.68 -10.27 19.36
C ASP A 104 10.50 -8.74 19.26
N ARG A 105 11.60 -7.99 19.28
CA ARG A 105 11.61 -6.52 19.29
C ARG A 105 11.71 -5.92 17.90
N ILE A 106 10.86 -4.93 17.62
CA ILE A 106 11.00 -3.99 16.52
C ILE A 106 11.27 -2.61 17.12
N TYR A 107 12.49 -2.11 16.97
CA TYR A 107 12.85 -0.78 17.45
C TYR A 107 12.19 0.31 16.59
N LEU A 108 11.37 1.14 17.17
CA LEU A 108 10.72 2.25 16.46
C LEU A 108 11.45 3.58 16.64
N GLY A 109 11.90 3.88 17.83
CA GLY A 109 12.53 5.16 18.17
C GLY A 109 12.67 5.33 19.66
N ASN A 110 12.71 6.57 20.14
CA ASN A 110 12.85 6.88 21.55
C ASN A 110 11.61 7.58 22.10
N LEU A 111 11.37 7.39 23.39
CA LEU A 111 10.29 8.08 24.10
C LEU A 111 10.47 9.60 24.01
N VAL A 112 9.36 10.32 23.94
CA VAL A 112 9.34 11.79 24.03
C VAL A 112 8.64 12.21 25.31
N GLN A 113 9.28 13.07 26.10
CA GLN A 113 8.72 13.65 27.30
C GLN A 113 8.91 15.16 27.30
N ASN A 114 7.88 15.92 27.60
CA ASN A 114 7.92 17.38 27.61
C ASN A 114 8.56 17.98 26.35
N GLY A 115 8.15 17.48 25.19
CA GLY A 115 8.65 17.92 23.90
C GLY A 115 10.08 17.52 23.57
N ASN A 116 10.80 16.85 24.45
CA ASN A 116 12.19 16.40 24.26
C ASN A 116 12.27 14.90 24.13
N GLU A 117 13.14 14.44 23.24
CA GLU A 117 13.48 13.04 23.11
C GLU A 117 14.31 12.58 24.33
N VAL A 118 13.93 11.47 24.94
CA VAL A 118 14.64 10.86 26.05
C VAL A 118 15.63 9.82 25.50
N GLU A 119 16.90 10.18 25.35
CA GLU A 119 17.92 9.42 24.61
C GLU A 119 18.16 7.99 25.09
N LYS A 120 17.82 7.60 26.25
CA LYS A 120 18.10 6.25 26.78
C LYS A 120 16.83 5.43 27.03
N THR A 121 15.73 5.82 26.42
CA THR A 121 14.44 5.14 26.59
C THR A 121 13.92 4.72 25.21
N PRO A 122 14.47 3.61 24.65
CA PRO A 122 14.02 3.09 23.36
C PRO A 122 12.60 2.53 23.47
N ILE A 123 11.80 2.73 22.44
CA ILE A 123 10.46 2.16 22.32
C ILE A 123 10.48 1.07 21.26
N TYR A 124 10.01 -0.08 21.67
CA TYR A 124 9.93 -1.28 20.85
C TYR A 124 8.47 -1.67 20.63
N LEU A 125 8.17 -2.11 19.42
CA LEU A 125 6.95 -2.83 19.09
C LEU A 125 7.22 -4.31 19.22
N ASP A 126 6.29 -5.05 19.84
CA ASP A 126 6.32 -6.50 19.91
C ASP A 126 5.96 -7.10 18.54
N LYS A 127 6.68 -8.13 18.08
CA LYS A 127 6.31 -8.84 16.86
C LYS A 127 4.98 -9.56 16.96
N ASP A 128 4.59 -10.00 18.15
CA ASP A 128 3.31 -10.67 18.39
C ASP A 128 2.10 -9.76 18.12
N VAL A 129 2.30 -8.42 18.03
CA VAL A 129 1.21 -7.51 17.67
C VAL A 129 1.04 -7.35 16.15
N LEU A 130 1.97 -7.84 15.34
CA LEU A 130 1.86 -7.76 13.88
C LEU A 130 0.64 -8.53 13.37
N ASP A 131 0.37 -9.70 13.91
CA ASP A 131 -0.81 -10.52 13.58
C ASP A 131 -2.13 -9.97 14.14
N LYS A 132 -2.07 -9.00 15.07
CA LYS A 132 -3.24 -8.32 15.65
C LYS A 132 -3.64 -7.04 14.91
N HIS A 133 -3.06 -6.81 13.76
CA HIS A 133 -3.26 -5.67 12.87
C HIS A 133 -2.83 -4.32 13.44
N ILE A 134 -2.24 -3.50 12.57
CA ILE A 134 -1.71 -2.17 12.90
C ILE A 134 -2.39 -1.12 12.03
N PHE A 135 -2.71 0.01 12.63
CA PHE A 135 -3.17 1.20 11.92
C PHE A 135 -2.13 2.32 12.01
N ILE A 136 -1.74 2.89 10.88
CA ILE A 136 -0.78 4.00 10.81
C ILE A 136 -1.46 5.18 10.11
N ALA A 137 -1.55 6.32 10.81
CA ALA A 137 -2.20 7.51 10.27
C ALA A 137 -1.30 8.74 10.31
N GLY A 138 -1.64 9.73 9.48
CA GLY A 138 -1.02 11.05 9.49
C GLY A 138 -0.97 11.71 8.11
N VAL A 139 -0.79 13.03 8.08
CA VAL A 139 -0.69 13.79 6.82
C VAL A 139 0.58 13.47 6.03
N THR A 140 0.63 13.89 4.78
CA THR A 140 1.83 13.75 3.94
C THR A 140 3.05 14.42 4.60
N GLY A 141 4.20 13.74 4.57
CA GLY A 141 5.45 14.24 5.17
C GLY A 141 5.50 14.19 6.71
N SER A 142 4.53 13.57 7.39
CA SER A 142 4.55 13.41 8.84
C SER A 142 5.45 12.30 9.36
N GLY A 143 5.83 11.32 8.51
CA GLY A 143 6.71 10.20 8.86
C GLY A 143 6.09 8.80 8.71
N LYS A 144 4.87 8.68 8.18
CA LYS A 144 4.18 7.37 7.99
C LYS A 144 5.05 6.35 7.25
N THR A 145 5.52 6.70 6.06
CA THR A 145 6.32 5.80 5.21
C THR A 145 7.61 5.36 5.92
N THR A 146 8.24 6.25 6.68
CA THR A 146 9.42 5.90 7.51
C THR A 146 9.07 4.86 8.56
N THR A 147 7.91 4.99 9.22
CA THR A 147 7.41 4.00 10.19
C THR A 147 7.13 2.67 9.52
N CYS A 148 6.47 2.67 8.36
CA CYS A 148 6.19 1.47 7.57
C CYS A 148 7.49 0.75 7.17
N HIS A 149 8.46 1.46 6.59
CA HIS A 149 9.75 0.91 6.21
C HIS A 149 10.45 0.26 7.41
N LYS A 150 10.43 0.93 8.56
CA LYS A 150 11.07 0.43 9.77
C LYS A 150 10.45 -0.87 10.25
N ILE A 151 9.13 -0.97 10.30
CA ILE A 151 8.41 -2.19 10.68
C ILE A 151 8.73 -3.32 9.70
N LEU A 152 8.61 -3.08 8.40
CA LEU A 152 8.88 -4.08 7.37
C LEU A 152 10.31 -4.60 7.40
N LEU A 153 11.31 -3.72 7.55
CA LEU A 153 12.73 -4.10 7.57
C LEU A 153 13.10 -4.90 8.83
N GLN A 154 12.60 -4.48 10.00
CA GLN A 154 12.99 -5.08 11.27
C GLN A 154 12.18 -6.32 11.63
N SER A 155 10.97 -6.49 11.10
CA SER A 155 10.18 -7.72 11.27
C SER A 155 10.91 -8.93 10.72
N LYS A 156 11.68 -8.74 9.62
CA LYS A 156 12.35 -9.81 8.84
C LYS A 156 11.37 -10.83 8.25
N LEU A 157 10.09 -10.55 8.27
CA LEU A 157 9.04 -11.38 7.70
C LEU A 157 8.93 -11.14 6.18
N PRO A 158 8.41 -12.09 5.41
CA PRO A 158 7.91 -11.83 4.09
C PRO A 158 6.74 -10.83 4.17
N PHE A 159 6.56 -10.03 3.12
CA PHE A 159 5.50 -9.03 3.11
C PHE A 159 5.00 -8.70 1.72
N LEU A 160 3.75 -8.26 1.65
CA LEU A 160 3.14 -7.61 0.50
C LEU A 160 2.81 -6.16 0.83
N VAL A 161 3.27 -5.23 0.01
CA VAL A 161 2.86 -3.82 0.07
C VAL A 161 1.98 -3.50 -1.14
N ILE A 162 0.81 -2.92 -0.90
CA ILE A 162 -0.05 -2.35 -1.94
C ILE A 162 0.07 -0.83 -1.85
N GLU A 163 0.72 -0.21 -2.85
CA GLU A 163 1.02 1.21 -2.90
C GLU A 163 0.26 1.90 -4.05
N PRO A 164 -0.93 2.50 -3.79
CA PRO A 164 -1.77 3.01 -4.86
C PRO A 164 -1.38 4.41 -5.39
N ALA A 165 -0.57 5.18 -4.68
CA ALA A 165 -0.40 6.60 -4.99
C ALA A 165 1.02 7.02 -5.37
N LYS A 166 2.04 6.28 -4.92
CA LYS A 166 3.45 6.67 -5.02
C LYS A 166 4.33 5.46 -5.33
N THR A 167 5.65 5.64 -5.25
CA THR A 167 6.67 4.60 -5.46
C THR A 167 7.75 4.69 -4.37
N GLU A 168 7.32 4.97 -3.12
CA GLU A 168 8.24 5.25 -2.00
C GLU A 168 8.93 3.98 -1.48
N TYR A 169 8.35 2.78 -1.73
CA TYR A 169 8.90 1.51 -1.24
C TYR A 169 10.05 0.96 -2.11
N ARG A 170 10.32 1.51 -3.28
CA ARG A 170 11.48 1.14 -4.12
C ARG A 170 12.81 1.26 -3.38
N ILE A 171 12.91 2.22 -2.47
CA ILE A 171 14.10 2.47 -1.66
C ILE A 171 14.48 1.30 -0.74
N LEU A 172 13.53 0.43 -0.39
CA LEU A 172 13.78 -0.72 0.47
C LEU A 172 14.82 -1.67 -0.10
N ARG A 173 14.96 -1.74 -1.44
CA ARG A 173 15.95 -2.58 -2.10
C ARG A 173 17.39 -2.20 -1.78
N ASN A 174 17.64 -0.95 -1.42
CA ASN A 174 18.96 -0.48 -1.02
C ASN A 174 19.42 -1.07 0.33
N ASN A 175 18.48 -1.64 1.10
CA ASN A 175 18.78 -2.32 2.35
C ASN A 175 19.29 -3.74 2.09
N SER A 176 20.32 -4.17 2.80
CA SER A 176 20.92 -5.50 2.65
C SER A 176 19.94 -6.66 2.87
N GLY A 177 18.92 -6.45 3.72
CA GLY A 177 17.88 -7.42 4.00
C GLY A 177 16.75 -7.48 2.97
N CYS A 178 16.73 -6.59 1.97
CA CYS A 178 15.66 -6.51 0.95
C CYS A 178 16.19 -6.48 -0.49
N LYS A 179 17.40 -6.99 -0.74
CA LYS A 179 17.98 -7.05 -2.09
C LYS A 179 17.17 -7.91 -3.06
N ASP A 180 16.41 -8.86 -2.55
CA ASP A 180 15.54 -9.80 -3.24
C ASP A 180 14.09 -9.33 -3.37
N ILE A 181 13.79 -8.10 -2.95
CA ILE A 181 12.45 -7.53 -3.04
C ILE A 181 11.96 -7.52 -4.49
N LEU A 182 10.74 -8.00 -4.70
CA LEU A 182 10.04 -7.94 -5.98
C LEU A 182 9.14 -6.71 -6.01
N ILE A 183 9.29 -5.89 -7.02
CA ILE A 183 8.47 -4.70 -7.21
C ILE A 183 7.78 -4.82 -8.56
N PHE A 184 6.45 -4.83 -8.57
CA PHE A 184 5.63 -4.89 -9.78
C PHE A 184 4.95 -3.56 -10.03
N THR A 185 4.92 -3.13 -11.30
CA THR A 185 4.32 -1.86 -11.74
C THR A 185 2.99 -2.13 -12.43
N LEU A 186 1.90 -2.08 -11.68
CA LEU A 186 0.55 -2.37 -12.18
C LEU A 186 0.08 -1.24 -13.12
N GLY A 187 -0.37 -1.61 -14.30
CA GLY A 187 -0.75 -0.65 -15.33
C GLY A 187 0.44 -0.05 -16.12
N ASN A 188 1.68 -0.46 -15.83
CA ASN A 188 2.87 -0.13 -16.61
C ASN A 188 3.62 -1.41 -17.01
N ASP A 189 3.35 -1.88 -18.22
CA ASP A 189 3.89 -3.16 -18.72
C ASP A 189 5.36 -3.07 -19.18
N LYS A 190 5.93 -1.86 -19.21
CA LYS A 190 7.30 -1.64 -19.69
C LYS A 190 8.36 -1.87 -18.61
N ALA A 191 8.00 -1.67 -17.34
CA ALA A 191 8.93 -1.85 -16.23
C ALA A 191 8.81 -3.28 -15.66
N ALA A 192 7.93 -3.51 -14.71
CA ALA A 192 7.78 -4.80 -14.05
C ALA A 192 6.32 -5.25 -14.08
N PRO A 193 5.88 -5.93 -15.16
CA PRO A 193 4.47 -6.26 -15.38
C PRO A 193 3.94 -7.22 -14.32
N PHE A 194 2.68 -7.03 -13.95
CA PHE A 194 1.91 -7.91 -13.10
C PHE A 194 0.81 -8.58 -13.92
N ARG A 195 0.47 -9.82 -13.60
CA ARG A 195 -0.58 -10.58 -14.28
C ARG A 195 -1.54 -11.15 -13.25
N LEU A 196 -2.79 -10.76 -13.35
CA LEU A 196 -3.87 -11.18 -12.46
C LEU A 196 -5.10 -11.51 -13.29
N ASN A 197 -5.49 -12.78 -13.33
CA ASN A 197 -6.82 -13.16 -13.78
C ASN A 197 -7.77 -13.12 -12.58
N PRO A 198 -8.71 -12.18 -12.48
CA PRO A 198 -9.60 -12.09 -11.33
C PRO A 198 -10.51 -13.31 -11.14
N PHE A 199 -10.64 -14.15 -12.16
CA PHE A 199 -11.53 -15.31 -12.16
C PHE A 199 -10.80 -16.64 -11.92
N GLU A 200 -9.50 -16.59 -11.70
CA GLU A 200 -8.71 -17.75 -11.30
C GLU A 200 -8.77 -17.91 -9.78
N PHE A 201 -9.22 -19.06 -9.31
CA PHE A 201 -9.25 -19.41 -7.89
C PHE A 201 -8.34 -20.61 -7.58
N LEU A 202 -8.05 -20.85 -6.31
CA LEU A 202 -7.17 -21.94 -5.87
C LEU A 202 -7.95 -23.23 -5.56
N PRO A 203 -7.30 -24.42 -5.59
CA PRO A 203 -7.96 -25.73 -5.49
C PRO A 203 -8.85 -25.94 -4.26
N HIS A 204 -8.60 -25.20 -3.18
CA HIS A 204 -9.33 -25.31 -1.92
C HIS A 204 -10.45 -24.28 -1.75
N GLU A 205 -10.65 -23.39 -2.74
CA GLU A 205 -11.70 -22.39 -2.69
C GLU A 205 -12.92 -22.86 -3.49
N ASN A 206 -14.10 -22.40 -3.07
CA ASN A 206 -15.33 -22.67 -3.78
C ASN A 206 -15.61 -21.54 -4.79
N ILE A 207 -16.14 -21.91 -5.95
CA ILE A 207 -16.51 -20.93 -7.00
C ILE A 207 -17.47 -19.87 -6.44
N THR A 208 -18.43 -20.27 -5.62
CA THR A 208 -19.41 -19.34 -5.01
C THR A 208 -18.73 -18.33 -4.10
N SER A 209 -17.86 -18.77 -3.19
CA SER A 209 -17.10 -17.87 -2.32
C SER A 209 -16.17 -16.94 -3.10
N HIS A 210 -15.53 -17.45 -4.14
CA HIS A 210 -14.67 -16.66 -5.03
C HIS A 210 -15.47 -15.59 -5.78
N VAL A 211 -16.62 -15.96 -6.35
CA VAL A 211 -17.54 -15.03 -7.04
C VAL A 211 -18.06 -13.96 -6.08
N ASP A 212 -18.38 -14.32 -4.83
CA ASP A 212 -18.76 -13.35 -3.81
C ASP A 212 -17.67 -12.31 -3.54
N MET A 213 -16.40 -12.71 -3.50
CA MET A 213 -15.27 -11.78 -3.32
C MET A 213 -15.02 -10.90 -4.54
N ILE A 214 -15.20 -11.43 -5.76
CA ILE A 214 -15.15 -10.62 -6.99
C ILE A 214 -16.27 -9.58 -6.98
N LYS A 215 -17.50 -10.00 -6.66
CA LYS A 215 -18.68 -9.14 -6.56
C LYS A 215 -18.45 -8.06 -5.50
N ALA A 216 -17.98 -8.41 -4.31
CA ALA A 216 -17.64 -7.46 -3.25
C ALA A 216 -16.59 -6.43 -3.70
N SER A 217 -15.60 -6.86 -4.48
CA SER A 217 -14.57 -5.96 -5.07
C SER A 217 -15.20 -4.92 -6.01
N ILE A 218 -16.14 -5.35 -6.84
CA ILE A 218 -16.85 -4.49 -7.79
C ILE A 218 -17.81 -3.54 -7.03
N GLU A 219 -18.53 -4.04 -6.04
CA GLU A 219 -19.45 -3.26 -5.20
C GLU A 219 -18.71 -2.19 -4.36
N ALA A 220 -17.56 -2.54 -3.78
CA ALA A 220 -16.76 -1.58 -3.01
C ALA A 220 -16.17 -0.47 -3.90
N ALA A 221 -15.84 -0.80 -5.15
CA ALA A 221 -15.22 0.13 -6.09
C ALA A 221 -16.20 1.05 -6.81
N PHE A 222 -17.40 0.56 -7.11
CA PHE A 222 -18.37 1.28 -7.93
C PHE A 222 -19.71 1.41 -7.22
N ASP A 223 -20.27 2.60 -7.31
CA ASP A 223 -21.65 2.82 -6.91
C ASP A 223 -22.60 2.32 -8.00
N MET A 224 -23.49 1.36 -7.66
CA MET A 224 -24.34 0.66 -8.64
C MET A 224 -25.76 0.50 -8.12
N GLU A 225 -26.72 0.48 -9.06
CA GLU A 225 -28.10 0.13 -8.79
C GLU A 225 -28.23 -1.31 -8.26
N ALA A 226 -29.26 -1.57 -7.47
CA ALA A 226 -29.43 -2.81 -6.72
C ALA A 226 -29.39 -4.10 -7.57
N ALA A 227 -29.89 -4.06 -8.81
CA ALA A 227 -29.92 -5.24 -9.69
C ALA A 227 -28.57 -5.56 -10.37
N ILE A 228 -27.66 -4.59 -10.51
CA ILE A 228 -26.44 -4.76 -11.29
C ILE A 228 -25.48 -5.78 -10.67
N PRO A 229 -25.20 -5.78 -9.36
CA PRO A 229 -24.32 -6.80 -8.76
C PRO A 229 -24.83 -8.23 -8.93
N GLN A 230 -26.12 -8.45 -8.84
CA GLN A 230 -26.74 -9.77 -9.06
C GLN A 230 -26.64 -10.22 -10.53
N LEU A 231 -26.76 -9.26 -11.47
CA LEU A 231 -26.53 -9.55 -12.88
C LEU A 231 -25.08 -9.94 -13.13
N ILE A 232 -24.11 -9.22 -12.53
CA ILE A 232 -22.68 -9.53 -12.64
C ILE A 232 -22.41 -10.93 -12.06
N GLU A 233 -22.98 -11.27 -10.92
CA GLU A 233 -22.87 -12.60 -10.32
C GLU A 233 -23.38 -13.69 -11.27
N THR A 234 -24.56 -13.50 -11.87
CA THR A 234 -25.13 -14.44 -12.84
C THR A 234 -24.24 -14.58 -14.08
N ILE A 235 -23.68 -13.46 -14.57
CA ILE A 235 -22.75 -13.47 -15.70
C ILE A 235 -21.47 -14.25 -15.35
N LEU A 236 -20.95 -14.08 -14.14
CA LEU A 236 -19.77 -14.81 -13.66
C LEU A 236 -20.03 -16.33 -13.62
N TYR A 237 -21.14 -16.76 -13.05
CA TYR A 237 -21.50 -18.19 -13.05
C TYR A 237 -21.61 -18.74 -14.46
N LYS A 238 -22.26 -18.01 -15.38
CA LYS A 238 -22.32 -18.38 -16.80
C LYS A 238 -20.94 -18.53 -17.42
N CYS A 239 -20.00 -17.64 -17.11
CA CYS A 239 -18.62 -17.73 -17.59
C CYS A 239 -17.92 -19.01 -17.10
N TYR A 240 -18.09 -19.39 -15.84
CA TYR A 240 -17.52 -20.63 -15.31
C TYR A 240 -18.16 -21.87 -15.96
N GLU A 241 -19.47 -21.90 -16.13
CA GLU A 241 -20.18 -22.98 -16.82
C GLU A 241 -19.69 -23.14 -18.26
N ASP A 242 -19.47 -22.05 -18.99
CA ASP A 242 -18.93 -22.06 -20.36
C ASP A 242 -17.52 -22.69 -20.41
N TYR A 243 -16.74 -22.59 -19.32
CA TYR A 243 -15.45 -23.27 -19.16
C TYR A 243 -15.56 -24.70 -18.61
N GLY A 244 -16.78 -25.20 -18.41
CA GLY A 244 -17.07 -26.58 -17.99
C GLY A 244 -17.05 -26.81 -16.50
N TRP A 245 -17.09 -25.73 -15.70
CA TRP A 245 -17.23 -25.84 -14.26
C TRP A 245 -18.69 -26.11 -13.86
N ASP A 246 -18.87 -27.03 -12.94
CA ASP A 246 -20.11 -27.24 -12.20
C ASP A 246 -20.02 -26.43 -10.90
N ILE A 247 -20.91 -25.46 -10.76
CA ILE A 247 -20.91 -24.50 -9.62
C ILE A 247 -21.22 -25.21 -8.30
N THR A 248 -22.04 -26.25 -8.34
CA THR A 248 -22.48 -26.98 -7.14
C THR A 248 -21.40 -27.93 -6.60
N THR A 249 -20.77 -28.66 -7.51
CA THR A 249 -19.76 -29.66 -7.13
C THR A 249 -18.34 -29.15 -7.16
N ASN A 250 -18.12 -27.94 -7.67
CA ASN A 250 -16.80 -27.33 -7.83
C ASN A 250 -15.84 -28.18 -8.68
N THR A 251 -16.39 -28.94 -9.64
CA THR A 251 -15.63 -29.82 -10.54
C THR A 251 -15.64 -29.28 -11.97
N ASN A 252 -14.65 -29.69 -12.78
CA ASN A 252 -14.58 -29.28 -14.17
C ASN A 252 -14.75 -30.48 -15.09
N SER A 253 -15.70 -30.38 -16.05
CA SER A 253 -16.01 -31.45 -16.99
C SER A 253 -15.10 -31.47 -18.22
N LYS A 254 -14.38 -30.38 -18.53
CA LYS A 254 -13.53 -30.25 -19.72
C LYS A 254 -12.07 -30.59 -19.46
N PHE A 255 -11.60 -30.44 -18.21
CA PHE A 255 -10.20 -30.62 -17.84
C PHE A 255 -10.09 -31.59 -16.67
N ALA A 256 -9.24 -32.61 -16.82
CA ALA A 256 -9.01 -33.61 -15.76
C ALA A 256 -8.33 -32.97 -14.51
N ASP A 257 -7.39 -32.04 -14.74
CA ASP A 257 -6.81 -31.18 -13.71
C ASP A 257 -6.85 -29.73 -14.19
N PRO A 258 -7.88 -28.96 -13.79
CA PRO A 258 -8.03 -27.57 -14.22
C PRO A 258 -6.99 -26.63 -13.60
N PHE A 259 -6.32 -27.05 -12.53
CA PHE A 259 -5.31 -26.24 -11.82
C PHE A 259 -3.89 -26.51 -12.31
N ALA A 260 -3.68 -27.54 -13.12
CA ALA A 260 -2.36 -27.88 -13.63
C ALA A 260 -1.71 -26.73 -14.40
N GLU A 261 -0.39 -26.67 -14.34
CA GLU A 261 0.39 -25.64 -15.04
C GLU A 261 0.09 -25.70 -16.56
N GLY A 262 -0.28 -24.54 -17.11
CA GLY A 262 -0.56 -24.36 -18.53
C GLY A 262 -1.93 -24.88 -18.99
N VAL A 263 -2.82 -25.25 -18.09
CA VAL A 263 -4.24 -25.47 -18.35
C VAL A 263 -4.98 -24.14 -18.20
N PHE A 264 -5.85 -23.80 -19.16
CA PHE A 264 -6.62 -22.54 -19.18
C PHE A 264 -8.09 -22.83 -18.91
N ALA A 265 -8.37 -23.22 -17.66
CA ALA A 265 -9.70 -23.65 -17.24
C ALA A 265 -10.56 -22.49 -16.67
N PHE A 266 -10.04 -21.27 -16.63
CA PHE A 266 -10.70 -20.12 -16.02
C PHE A 266 -11.14 -19.10 -17.08
N PRO A 267 -12.32 -18.47 -16.91
CA PRO A 267 -12.75 -17.38 -17.77
C PRO A 267 -11.81 -16.17 -17.67
N THR A 268 -11.96 -15.24 -18.60
CA THR A 268 -11.22 -13.99 -18.65
C THR A 268 -12.17 -12.79 -18.61
N MET A 269 -11.63 -11.58 -18.44
CA MET A 269 -12.42 -10.34 -18.52
C MET A 269 -13.15 -10.19 -19.86
N ASP A 270 -12.56 -10.66 -20.97
CA ASP A 270 -13.23 -10.67 -22.28
C ASP A 270 -14.45 -11.60 -22.28
N ASP A 271 -14.36 -12.75 -21.63
CA ASP A 271 -15.48 -13.70 -21.54
C ASP A 271 -16.63 -13.12 -20.71
N LEU A 272 -16.32 -12.39 -19.62
CA LEU A 272 -17.32 -11.64 -18.87
C LEU A 272 -18.04 -10.63 -19.77
N LEU A 273 -17.29 -9.80 -20.51
CA LEU A 273 -17.88 -8.76 -21.39
C LEU A 273 -18.71 -9.35 -22.54
N LYS A 274 -18.36 -10.52 -23.05
CA LYS A 274 -19.15 -11.23 -24.10
C LYS A 274 -20.49 -11.71 -23.56
N ASN A 275 -20.52 -12.25 -22.35
CA ASN A 275 -21.71 -12.85 -21.75
C ASN A 275 -22.72 -11.82 -21.23
N ILE A 276 -22.37 -10.52 -21.10
CA ILE A 276 -23.28 -9.48 -20.59
C ILE A 276 -24.61 -9.46 -21.35
N ASN A 277 -24.55 -9.41 -22.69
CA ASN A 277 -25.77 -9.29 -23.52
C ASN A 277 -26.67 -10.51 -23.36
N ALA A 278 -26.09 -11.73 -23.45
CA ALA A 278 -26.85 -12.97 -23.38
C ALA A 278 -27.57 -13.08 -22.03
N VAL A 279 -26.87 -12.92 -20.93
CA VAL A 279 -27.45 -13.07 -19.57
C VAL A 279 -28.51 -11.99 -19.28
N VAL A 280 -28.25 -10.73 -19.62
CA VAL A 280 -29.23 -9.66 -19.36
C VAL A 280 -30.49 -9.80 -20.22
N GLN A 281 -30.37 -10.31 -21.47
CA GLN A 281 -31.51 -10.56 -22.33
C GLN A 281 -32.42 -11.70 -21.82
N GLU A 282 -31.88 -12.68 -21.15
CA GLU A 282 -32.62 -13.78 -20.53
C GLU A 282 -33.43 -13.34 -19.29
N GLN A 283 -33.13 -12.19 -18.71
CA GLN A 283 -33.83 -11.67 -17.55
C GLN A 283 -35.20 -11.07 -17.96
N GLY A 284 -36.16 -11.15 -17.07
CA GLY A 284 -37.54 -10.67 -17.27
C GLY A 284 -37.70 -9.14 -17.18
N PHE A 285 -36.65 -8.35 -17.39
CA PHE A 285 -36.73 -6.88 -17.41
C PHE A 285 -37.32 -6.37 -18.72
N ASP A 286 -37.89 -5.15 -18.69
CA ASP A 286 -38.25 -4.47 -19.92
C ASP A 286 -37.03 -4.08 -20.76
N GLU A 287 -37.21 -3.87 -22.06
CA GLU A 287 -36.13 -3.62 -23.00
C GLU A 287 -35.29 -2.37 -22.65
N ARG A 288 -35.89 -1.34 -22.07
CA ARG A 288 -35.19 -0.13 -21.67
C ARG A 288 -34.24 -0.42 -20.51
N LEU A 289 -34.71 -1.10 -19.46
CA LEU A 289 -33.88 -1.50 -18.32
C LEU A 289 -32.77 -2.44 -18.75
N LYS A 290 -33.02 -3.37 -19.67
CA LYS A 290 -31.95 -4.23 -20.23
C LYS A 290 -30.85 -3.41 -20.86
N HIS A 291 -31.21 -2.43 -21.71
CA HIS A 291 -30.22 -1.56 -22.34
C HIS A 291 -29.44 -0.71 -21.31
N ASP A 292 -30.14 -0.18 -20.32
CA ASP A 292 -29.50 0.62 -19.25
C ASP A 292 -28.52 -0.24 -18.43
N TYR A 293 -28.87 -1.46 -18.06
CA TYR A 293 -28.00 -2.37 -17.32
C TYR A 293 -26.79 -2.82 -18.14
N ILE A 294 -26.98 -3.21 -19.41
CA ILE A 294 -25.87 -3.56 -20.32
C ILE A 294 -24.91 -2.39 -20.46
N GLY A 295 -25.44 -1.18 -20.71
CA GLY A 295 -24.64 0.04 -20.81
C GLY A 295 -23.88 0.35 -19.53
N SER A 296 -24.52 0.21 -18.38
CA SER A 296 -23.94 0.48 -17.07
C SER A 296 -22.80 -0.49 -16.71
N ILE A 297 -22.99 -1.80 -16.94
CA ILE A 297 -21.95 -2.82 -16.68
C ILE A 297 -20.76 -2.59 -17.63
N ARG A 298 -21.02 -2.40 -18.94
CA ARG A 298 -19.97 -2.16 -19.92
C ARG A 298 -19.17 -0.91 -19.63
N ALA A 299 -19.83 0.20 -19.30
CA ALA A 299 -19.16 1.47 -19.01
C ALA A 299 -18.12 1.36 -17.86
N ARG A 300 -18.35 0.48 -16.89
CA ARG A 300 -17.46 0.26 -15.75
C ARG A 300 -16.35 -0.73 -16.02
N LEU A 301 -16.62 -1.81 -16.75
CA LEU A 301 -15.69 -2.92 -16.90
C LEU A 301 -14.89 -2.89 -18.21
N GLN A 302 -15.40 -2.26 -19.27
CA GLN A 302 -14.73 -2.28 -20.58
C GLN A 302 -13.36 -1.60 -20.57
N SER A 303 -13.14 -0.59 -19.73
CA SER A 303 -11.85 0.07 -19.61
C SER A 303 -10.75 -0.84 -19.05
N LEU A 304 -11.14 -1.90 -18.36
CA LEU A 304 -10.21 -2.86 -17.72
C LEU A 304 -9.55 -3.80 -18.72
N VAL A 305 -10.13 -3.98 -19.91
CA VAL A 305 -9.57 -4.85 -20.97
C VAL A 305 -8.76 -4.06 -22.01
N ILE A 306 -8.56 -2.76 -21.80
CA ILE A 306 -7.90 -1.88 -22.77
C ILE A 306 -6.49 -1.48 -22.27
N GLY A 307 -5.51 -1.52 -23.19
CA GLY A 307 -4.15 -1.06 -22.93
C GLY A 307 -3.42 -1.88 -21.86
N SER A 308 -2.58 -1.25 -21.06
CA SER A 308 -1.78 -1.93 -20.03
C SER A 308 -2.64 -2.62 -18.96
N LYS A 309 -3.83 -2.11 -18.66
CA LYS A 309 -4.77 -2.75 -17.75
C LYS A 309 -5.31 -4.05 -18.32
N GLY A 310 -5.63 -4.06 -19.62
CA GLY A 310 -6.04 -5.28 -20.31
C GLY A 310 -4.94 -6.33 -20.33
N LEU A 311 -3.68 -5.93 -20.53
CA LEU A 311 -2.55 -6.86 -20.43
C LEU A 311 -2.41 -7.45 -19.03
N MET A 312 -2.76 -6.70 -17.99
CA MET A 312 -2.67 -7.13 -16.60
C MET A 312 -3.84 -8.04 -16.20
N LEU A 313 -5.08 -7.66 -16.51
CA LEU A 313 -6.29 -8.31 -15.98
C LEU A 313 -6.92 -9.31 -16.95
N ASN A 314 -6.76 -9.12 -18.25
CA ASN A 314 -7.31 -10.01 -19.27
C ASN A 314 -6.28 -11.06 -19.68
N THR A 315 -5.79 -11.80 -18.72
CA THR A 315 -4.79 -12.88 -18.85
C THR A 315 -5.43 -14.23 -18.55
N LYS A 316 -4.85 -15.31 -19.12
CA LYS A 316 -5.36 -16.68 -18.88
C LYS A 316 -5.00 -17.22 -17.49
N ARG A 317 -3.87 -16.81 -16.94
CA ARG A 317 -3.38 -17.25 -15.62
C ARG A 317 -2.76 -16.08 -14.87
N SER A 318 -2.95 -16.08 -13.58
CA SER A 318 -2.32 -15.14 -12.66
C SER A 318 -0.85 -15.47 -12.40
N ILE A 319 -0.14 -14.52 -11.82
CA ILE A 319 1.10 -14.79 -11.09
C ILE A 319 0.80 -15.75 -9.93
N ASN A 320 1.79 -16.54 -9.51
CA ASN A 320 1.56 -17.45 -8.39
C ASN A 320 1.54 -16.71 -7.05
N PHE A 321 0.35 -16.51 -6.50
CA PHE A 321 0.15 -15.83 -5.23
C PHE A 321 0.70 -16.62 -4.02
N GLU A 322 0.69 -17.95 -4.06
CA GLU A 322 1.30 -18.75 -2.98
C GLU A 322 2.82 -18.56 -2.90
N ASP A 323 3.51 -18.43 -4.05
CA ASP A 323 4.95 -18.16 -4.09
C ASP A 323 5.27 -16.75 -3.55
N LEU A 324 4.37 -15.78 -3.78
CA LEU A 324 4.55 -14.43 -3.27
C LEU A 324 4.47 -14.34 -1.73
N LEU A 325 3.79 -15.27 -1.06
CA LEU A 325 3.71 -15.34 0.40
C LEU A 325 5.09 -15.59 1.07
N ASP A 326 6.06 -16.14 0.37
CA ASP A 326 7.42 -16.36 0.90
C ASP A 326 8.40 -15.23 0.55
N ARG A 327 7.92 -14.19 -0.12
CA ARG A 327 8.75 -13.12 -0.67
C ARG A 327 8.41 -11.76 -0.08
N LYS A 328 9.28 -10.81 -0.32
CA LYS A 328 9.04 -9.40 -0.07
C LYS A 328 8.58 -8.77 -1.37
N VAL A 329 7.35 -8.29 -1.40
CA VAL A 329 6.67 -7.86 -2.63
C VAL A 329 6.10 -6.45 -2.46
N VAL A 330 6.25 -5.63 -3.48
CA VAL A 330 5.60 -4.32 -3.59
C VAL A 330 4.80 -4.27 -4.89
N LEU A 331 3.54 -3.88 -4.80
CA LEU A 331 2.63 -3.68 -5.90
C LEU A 331 2.34 -2.19 -6.05
N GLU A 332 2.95 -1.55 -7.04
CA GLU A 332 2.76 -0.13 -7.34
C GLU A 332 1.58 0.06 -8.30
N LEU A 333 0.55 0.78 -7.86
CA LEU A 333 -0.63 1.07 -8.68
C LEU A 333 -0.62 2.52 -9.21
N GLU A 334 0.49 3.23 -9.15
CA GLU A 334 0.58 4.62 -9.61
C GLU A 334 0.22 4.77 -11.09
N GLY A 335 0.54 3.76 -11.91
CA GLY A 335 0.19 3.72 -13.34
C GLY A 335 -1.32 3.76 -13.63
N ILE A 336 -2.15 3.36 -12.68
CA ILE A 336 -3.61 3.36 -12.79
C ILE A 336 -4.13 4.68 -12.23
N LYS A 337 -4.71 5.54 -13.08
CA LYS A 337 -5.10 6.90 -12.63
C LYS A 337 -6.51 6.98 -12.04
N ASN A 338 -7.42 6.10 -12.45
CA ASN A 338 -8.80 6.10 -11.97
C ASN A 338 -8.90 5.51 -10.54
N GLY A 339 -9.50 6.25 -9.61
CA GLY A 339 -9.63 5.85 -8.21
C GLY A 339 -10.47 4.59 -8.00
N ASN A 340 -11.58 4.45 -8.74
CA ASN A 340 -12.46 3.29 -8.65
C ASN A 340 -11.79 2.04 -9.21
N GLU A 341 -11.04 2.17 -10.31
CA GLU A 341 -10.26 1.07 -10.86
C GLU A 341 -9.14 0.63 -9.90
N LYS A 342 -8.50 1.59 -9.20
CA LYS A 342 -7.54 1.24 -8.14
C LYS A 342 -8.20 0.44 -7.02
N ALA A 343 -9.34 0.89 -6.52
CA ALA A 343 -10.10 0.19 -5.49
C ALA A 343 -10.44 -1.25 -5.93
N LEU A 344 -10.96 -1.40 -7.15
CA LEU A 344 -11.29 -2.70 -7.72
C LEU A 344 -10.07 -3.64 -7.78
N ILE A 345 -8.94 -3.15 -8.29
CA ILE A 345 -7.72 -3.95 -8.43
C ILE A 345 -7.15 -4.29 -7.05
N MET A 346 -7.18 -3.37 -6.08
CA MET A 346 -6.83 -3.66 -4.70
C MET A 346 -7.71 -4.78 -4.12
N GLY A 347 -9.03 -4.74 -4.40
CA GLY A 347 -9.96 -5.78 -4.00
C GLY A 347 -9.60 -7.15 -4.59
N PHE A 348 -9.35 -7.23 -5.89
CA PHE A 348 -8.93 -8.48 -6.55
C PHE A 348 -7.61 -9.03 -6.00
N ILE A 349 -6.63 -8.16 -5.74
CA ILE A 349 -5.35 -8.57 -5.15
C ILE A 349 -5.56 -9.14 -3.75
N LEU A 350 -6.33 -8.46 -2.90
CA LEU A 350 -6.58 -8.91 -1.53
C LEU A 350 -7.40 -10.20 -1.50
N ALA A 351 -8.37 -10.38 -2.40
CA ALA A 351 -9.13 -11.61 -2.55
C ALA A 351 -8.20 -12.79 -2.92
N ALA A 352 -7.36 -12.63 -3.94
CA ALA A 352 -6.41 -13.65 -4.37
C ALA A 352 -5.37 -14.00 -3.28
N PHE A 353 -4.89 -12.99 -2.54
CA PHE A 353 -4.00 -13.21 -1.39
C PHE A 353 -4.69 -13.95 -0.24
N ASN A 354 -5.92 -13.59 0.09
CA ASN A 354 -6.69 -14.29 1.12
C ASN A 354 -6.87 -15.78 0.78
N GLU A 355 -7.16 -16.08 -0.49
CA GLU A 355 -7.22 -17.48 -0.95
C GLU A 355 -5.89 -18.19 -0.84
N ALA A 356 -4.78 -17.54 -1.21
CA ALA A 356 -3.44 -18.10 -1.11
C ALA A 356 -3.04 -18.39 0.36
N VAL A 357 -3.34 -17.48 1.27
CA VAL A 357 -3.11 -17.65 2.71
C VAL A 357 -3.92 -18.82 3.27
N LYS A 358 -5.21 -18.91 2.91
CA LYS A 358 -6.07 -20.04 3.29
C LYS A 358 -5.56 -21.36 2.72
N ALA A 359 -5.20 -21.42 1.44
CA ALA A 359 -4.69 -22.62 0.78
C ALA A 359 -3.43 -23.13 1.47
N ARG A 360 -2.50 -22.23 1.77
CA ARG A 360 -1.27 -22.54 2.51
C ARG A 360 -1.56 -23.09 3.91
N TYR A 361 -2.45 -22.42 4.66
CA TYR A 361 -2.85 -22.88 5.99
C TYR A 361 -3.49 -24.27 5.95
N LEU A 362 -4.37 -24.54 4.98
CA LEU A 362 -5.04 -25.84 4.83
C LEU A 362 -4.05 -26.95 4.45
N ARG A 363 -3.05 -26.65 3.63
CA ARG A 363 -1.98 -27.58 3.24
C ARG A 363 -1.05 -27.90 4.41
N ASP A 364 -0.51 -26.87 5.07
CA ASP A 364 0.57 -27.00 6.05
C ASP A 364 0.04 -27.24 7.47
N LYS A 365 -1.27 -27.04 7.70
CA LYS A 365 -1.94 -27.10 9.01
C LYS A 365 -1.27 -26.23 10.08
N LYS A 366 -0.64 -25.14 9.64
CA LYS A 366 0.11 -24.20 10.48
C LYS A 366 -0.06 -22.79 9.95
N ALA A 367 -0.21 -21.83 10.86
CA ALA A 367 -0.15 -20.42 10.54
C ALA A 367 1.29 -20.00 10.17
N HIS A 368 1.41 -19.19 9.14
CA HIS A 368 2.69 -18.64 8.69
C HIS A 368 2.65 -17.13 8.84
N SER A 369 3.66 -16.57 9.50
CA SER A 369 3.73 -15.12 9.68
C SER A 369 4.10 -14.42 8.38
N HIS A 370 3.22 -13.58 7.90
CA HIS A 370 3.38 -12.72 6.73
C HIS A 370 2.74 -11.35 7.03
N ILE A 371 3.09 -10.30 6.30
CA ILE A 371 2.56 -8.95 6.49
C ILE A 371 1.97 -8.44 5.19
N ILE A 372 0.70 -8.03 5.22
CA ILE A 372 0.09 -7.21 4.16
C ILE A 372 0.04 -5.76 4.64
N LEU A 373 0.65 -4.86 3.89
CA LEU A 373 0.56 -3.42 4.11
C LEU A 373 -0.24 -2.78 2.99
N VAL A 374 -1.30 -2.06 3.34
CA VAL A 374 -2.18 -1.38 2.39
C VAL A 374 -2.14 0.11 2.65
N GLU A 375 -1.60 0.87 1.69
CA GLU A 375 -1.64 2.34 1.73
C GLU A 375 -2.94 2.88 1.11
N GLU A 376 -3.35 4.09 1.54
CA GLU A 376 -4.57 4.76 1.07
C GLU A 376 -5.80 3.83 1.16
N SER A 377 -5.88 3.11 2.26
CA SER A 377 -6.86 2.01 2.45
C SER A 377 -8.31 2.47 2.34
N HIS A 378 -8.59 3.78 2.56
CA HIS A 378 -9.91 4.38 2.35
C HIS A 378 -10.45 4.23 0.93
N ARG A 379 -9.60 3.89 -0.06
CA ARG A 379 -10.04 3.66 -1.44
C ARG A 379 -10.93 2.43 -1.57
N LEU A 380 -10.60 1.37 -0.84
CA LEU A 380 -11.37 0.11 -0.81
C LEU A 380 -12.27 0.02 0.43
N LEU A 381 -11.76 0.44 1.59
CA LEU A 381 -12.42 0.31 2.88
C LEU A 381 -13.09 1.63 3.30
N SER A 382 -13.80 2.27 2.38
CA SER A 382 -14.40 3.58 2.60
C SER A 382 -15.58 3.52 3.56
N LYS A 383 -15.67 4.54 4.42
CA LYS A 383 -16.86 4.75 5.25
C LYS A 383 -18.09 4.99 4.39
N TYR A 384 -19.20 4.35 4.74
CA TYR A 384 -20.50 4.63 4.12
C TYR A 384 -20.92 6.07 4.35
N MET A 385 -21.27 6.76 3.27
CA MET A 385 -21.74 8.14 3.30
C MET A 385 -23.20 8.22 2.86
N PRO A 386 -23.96 9.21 3.38
CA PRO A 386 -25.32 9.44 2.89
C PRO A 386 -25.32 9.68 1.37
N GLY A 387 -26.04 8.82 0.63
CA GLY A 387 -26.09 8.84 -0.83
C GLY A 387 -25.33 7.71 -1.51
N ASP A 388 -24.46 7.00 -0.81
CA ASP A 388 -23.86 5.76 -1.31
C ASP A 388 -24.92 4.65 -1.44
N SER A 389 -24.74 3.73 -2.40
CA SER A 389 -25.60 2.56 -2.53
C SER A 389 -25.42 1.58 -1.37
N GLN A 390 -26.47 0.81 -1.08
CA GLN A 390 -26.39 -0.25 -0.07
C GLN A 390 -25.40 -1.36 -0.48
N ASN A 391 -25.28 -1.61 -1.78
CA ASN A 391 -24.32 -2.58 -2.34
C ASN A 391 -22.87 -2.17 -2.02
N LYS A 392 -22.52 -0.90 -2.19
CA LYS A 392 -21.19 -0.40 -1.84
C LYS A 392 -20.87 -0.62 -0.36
N LYS A 393 -21.85 -0.36 0.52
CA LYS A 393 -21.70 -0.65 1.94
C LYS A 393 -21.41 -2.13 2.19
N GLN A 394 -22.17 -3.01 1.56
CA GLN A 394 -22.03 -4.46 1.71
C GLN A 394 -20.68 -4.96 1.19
N GLY A 395 -20.20 -4.45 0.04
CA GLY A 395 -18.88 -4.77 -0.48
C GLY A 395 -17.76 -4.40 0.51
N VAL A 396 -17.82 -3.20 1.09
CA VAL A 396 -16.84 -2.75 2.12
C VAL A 396 -16.92 -3.61 3.38
N GLU A 397 -18.11 -3.95 3.85
CA GLU A 397 -18.31 -4.83 5.02
C GLU A 397 -17.70 -6.22 4.77
N THR A 398 -17.94 -6.81 3.59
CA THR A 398 -17.33 -8.10 3.20
C THR A 398 -15.81 -8.08 3.28
N PHE A 399 -15.16 -7.01 2.79
CA PHE A 399 -13.71 -6.85 2.92
C PHE A 399 -13.26 -6.65 4.37
N SER A 400 -13.99 -5.87 5.14
CA SER A 400 -13.67 -5.65 6.56
C SER A 400 -13.72 -6.95 7.36
N ASP A 401 -14.70 -7.80 7.09
CA ASP A 401 -14.86 -9.13 7.72
C ASP A 401 -13.73 -10.07 7.29
N MET A 402 -13.43 -10.13 5.99
CA MET A 402 -12.30 -10.92 5.46
C MET A 402 -10.98 -10.53 6.14
N LEU A 403 -10.70 -9.23 6.25
CA LEU A 403 -9.48 -8.72 6.87
C LEU A 403 -9.43 -9.01 8.39
N ALA A 404 -10.57 -9.04 9.07
CA ALA A 404 -10.63 -9.45 10.47
C ALA A 404 -10.35 -10.96 10.65
N GLU A 405 -10.81 -11.77 9.68
CA GLU A 405 -10.62 -13.23 9.74
C GLU A 405 -9.21 -13.72 9.39
N ILE A 406 -8.48 -12.99 8.53
CA ILE A 406 -7.19 -13.43 7.98
C ILE A 406 -6.13 -13.64 9.08
N ARG A 407 -6.31 -12.99 10.23
CA ARG A 407 -5.49 -13.15 11.44
C ARG A 407 -5.33 -14.61 11.89
N LYS A 408 -6.40 -15.42 11.79
CA LYS A 408 -6.37 -16.83 12.21
C LYS A 408 -5.38 -17.68 11.42
N TYR A 409 -4.94 -17.19 10.25
CA TYR A 409 -3.98 -17.85 9.39
C TYR A 409 -2.54 -17.37 9.60
N GLY A 410 -2.31 -16.40 10.52
CA GLY A 410 -1.01 -15.82 10.81
C GLY A 410 -0.68 -14.58 9.98
N GLU A 411 -1.66 -14.02 9.27
CA GLU A 411 -1.48 -12.83 8.45
C GLU A 411 -1.61 -11.55 9.27
N GLY A 412 -0.56 -10.73 9.24
CA GLY A 412 -0.53 -9.40 9.84
C GLY A 412 -0.96 -8.33 8.84
N LEU A 413 -1.92 -7.48 9.21
CA LEU A 413 -2.38 -6.38 8.36
C LEU A 413 -1.92 -5.03 8.91
N ILE A 414 -1.23 -4.24 8.08
CA ILE A 414 -0.87 -2.86 8.35
C ILE A 414 -1.69 -1.96 7.43
N ILE A 415 -2.62 -1.24 8.02
CA ILE A 415 -3.49 -0.28 7.33
C ILE A 415 -2.87 1.10 7.45
N VAL A 416 -2.60 1.76 6.33
CA VAL A 416 -1.99 3.08 6.30
C VAL A 416 -2.93 4.07 5.61
N ASP A 417 -3.20 5.19 6.28
CA ASP A 417 -4.09 6.20 5.69
C ASP A 417 -3.70 7.64 6.06
N GLN A 418 -4.12 8.59 5.25
CA GLN A 418 -3.95 10.02 5.49
C GLN A 418 -5.20 10.65 6.10
N ILE A 419 -6.37 10.05 5.88
CA ILE A 419 -7.68 10.58 6.25
C ILE A 419 -8.49 9.50 7.01
N PRO A 420 -8.18 9.28 8.29
CA PRO A 420 -8.79 8.21 9.10
C PRO A 420 -10.32 8.22 9.11
N ASN A 421 -10.95 9.40 9.10
CA ASN A 421 -12.41 9.50 9.13
C ASN A 421 -13.10 8.99 7.85
N LYS A 422 -12.34 8.81 6.75
CA LYS A 422 -12.86 8.17 5.53
C LYS A 422 -12.89 6.65 5.58
N LEU A 423 -12.23 6.03 6.55
CA LEU A 423 -12.24 4.58 6.72
C LEU A 423 -13.51 4.10 7.42
N ALA A 424 -13.94 2.90 7.07
CA ALA A 424 -15.00 2.20 7.80
C ALA A 424 -14.62 2.05 9.27
N ALA A 425 -15.56 2.32 10.18
CA ALA A 425 -15.27 2.37 11.62
C ALA A 425 -14.76 1.03 12.16
N ASP A 426 -15.23 -0.08 11.60
CA ASP A 426 -14.84 -1.42 12.05
C ASP A 426 -13.40 -1.76 11.69
N VAL A 427 -12.87 -1.20 10.60
CA VAL A 427 -11.44 -1.30 10.26
C VAL A 427 -10.57 -0.67 11.35
N LEU A 428 -10.95 0.53 11.83
CA LEU A 428 -10.22 1.21 12.92
C LEU A 428 -10.34 0.47 14.26
N LYS A 429 -11.48 -0.15 14.54
CA LYS A 429 -11.69 -0.91 15.78
C LYS A 429 -10.93 -2.24 15.79
N ASN A 430 -10.85 -2.92 14.64
CA ASN A 430 -10.22 -4.22 14.51
C ASN A 430 -8.68 -4.17 14.51
N THR A 431 -8.07 -3.00 14.38
CA THR A 431 -6.63 -2.81 14.55
C THR A 431 -6.28 -2.63 16.01
N ASN A 432 -5.41 -3.48 16.54
CA ASN A 432 -5.00 -3.47 17.94
C ASN A 432 -3.98 -2.36 18.24
N THR A 433 -2.97 -2.23 17.40
CA THR A 433 -1.94 -1.20 17.54
C THR A 433 -2.21 -0.02 16.62
N LYS A 434 -2.05 1.19 17.15
CA LYS A 434 -2.23 2.44 16.40
C LYS A 434 -1.00 3.33 16.54
N ILE A 435 -0.49 3.82 15.41
CA ILE A 435 0.65 4.74 15.34
C ILE A 435 0.18 5.97 14.57
N VAL A 436 -0.07 7.06 15.30
CA VAL A 436 -0.68 8.26 14.73
C VAL A 436 0.35 9.39 14.70
N HIS A 437 0.75 9.74 13.49
CA HIS A 437 1.54 10.93 13.21
C HIS A 437 0.65 12.16 13.18
N ARG A 438 1.22 13.32 12.82
CA ARG A 438 0.49 14.61 12.80
C ARG A 438 -0.78 14.53 11.94
N ILE A 439 -1.90 14.99 12.52
CA ILE A 439 -3.22 15.10 11.87
C ILE A 439 -3.79 16.49 12.20
N PHE A 440 -4.41 17.16 11.22
CA PHE A 440 -4.97 18.50 11.41
C PHE A 440 -6.49 18.52 11.55
N ALA A 441 -7.21 17.73 10.74
CA ALA A 441 -8.67 17.77 10.69
C ALA A 441 -9.28 17.24 11.99
N GLN A 442 -10.32 17.93 12.50
CA GLN A 442 -10.93 17.61 13.78
C GLN A 442 -11.61 16.25 13.77
N ASP A 443 -12.33 15.93 12.70
CA ASP A 443 -13.01 14.66 12.51
C ASP A 443 -12.03 13.47 12.42
N ASP A 444 -10.86 13.66 11.81
CA ASP A 444 -9.78 12.67 11.80
C ASP A 444 -9.18 12.45 13.19
N LYS A 445 -8.95 13.54 13.95
CA LYS A 445 -8.45 13.47 15.34
C LYS A 445 -9.42 12.72 16.24
N GLU A 446 -10.71 12.97 16.10
CA GLU A 446 -11.76 12.27 16.84
C GLU A 446 -11.83 10.78 16.47
N ALA A 447 -11.79 10.46 15.17
CA ALA A 447 -11.85 9.08 14.69
C ALA A 447 -10.73 8.22 15.29
N VAL A 448 -9.48 8.70 15.28
CA VAL A 448 -8.36 7.93 15.86
C VAL A 448 -8.30 8.05 17.37
N GLY A 449 -8.50 9.25 17.92
CA GLY A 449 -8.39 9.52 19.35
C GLY A 449 -9.37 8.69 20.18
N ASN A 450 -10.60 8.51 19.71
CA ASN A 450 -11.61 7.68 20.37
C ASN A 450 -11.19 6.21 20.43
N THR A 451 -10.50 5.70 19.40
CA THR A 451 -10.03 4.31 19.35
C THR A 451 -8.74 4.06 20.13
N MET A 452 -8.06 5.13 20.57
CA MET A 452 -6.85 5.09 21.38
C MET A 452 -7.10 5.54 22.83
N ALA A 453 -8.35 5.78 23.20
CA ALA A 453 -8.76 6.32 24.49
C ALA A 453 -8.03 7.63 24.88
N LEU A 454 -7.76 8.50 23.91
CA LEU A 454 -7.11 9.80 24.13
C LEU A 454 -8.07 10.79 24.79
N LYS A 455 -7.56 11.61 25.72
CA LYS A 455 -8.25 12.77 26.28
C LYS A 455 -8.38 13.86 25.23
N GLU A 456 -9.30 14.81 25.40
CA GLU A 456 -9.52 15.90 24.44
C GLU A 456 -8.25 16.71 24.17
N GLU A 457 -7.50 17.07 25.22
CA GLU A 457 -6.21 17.76 25.08
C GLU A 457 -5.19 16.98 24.25
N GLN A 458 -5.16 15.67 24.42
CA GLN A 458 -4.27 14.78 23.66
C GLN A 458 -4.69 14.67 22.19
N LYS A 459 -5.99 14.66 21.89
CA LYS A 459 -6.51 14.72 20.52
C LYS A 459 -6.12 16.02 19.83
N GLU A 460 -6.32 17.16 20.50
CA GLU A 460 -5.93 18.47 19.97
C GLU A 460 -4.43 18.55 19.70
N PHE A 461 -3.62 17.96 20.58
CA PHE A 461 -2.17 17.93 20.43
C PHE A 461 -1.67 17.19 19.18
N LEU A 462 -2.46 16.29 18.58
CA LEU A 462 -2.08 15.60 17.34
C LEU A 462 -1.70 16.56 16.20
N SER A 463 -2.25 17.78 16.19
CA SER A 463 -1.90 18.83 15.22
C SER A 463 -0.50 19.42 15.45
N ASN A 464 0.02 19.33 16.66
CA ASN A 464 1.28 19.94 17.08
C ASN A 464 2.49 19.01 16.95
N LEU A 465 2.27 17.75 16.57
CA LEU A 465 3.34 16.78 16.38
C LEU A 465 4.34 17.25 15.30
N ASN A 466 5.62 17.17 15.60
CA ASN A 466 6.69 17.39 14.62
C ASN A 466 6.76 16.22 13.63
N ALA A 467 7.40 16.45 12.48
CA ALA A 467 7.69 15.37 11.52
C ALA A 467 8.52 14.26 12.21
N GLY A 468 8.13 13.01 11.97
CA GLY A 468 8.76 11.84 12.58
C GLY A 468 8.33 11.57 14.02
N ARG A 469 7.47 12.40 14.63
CA ARG A 469 6.82 12.09 15.92
C ARG A 469 5.51 11.40 15.70
N ALA A 470 5.20 10.46 16.58
CA ALA A 470 3.93 9.73 16.58
C ALA A 470 3.42 9.50 18.00
N ILE A 471 2.11 9.42 18.14
CA ILE A 471 1.44 8.86 19.31
C ILE A 471 1.15 7.40 19.03
N MET A 472 1.64 6.54 19.89
CA MET A 472 1.54 5.09 19.75
C MET A 472 0.70 4.49 20.86
N PHE A 473 -0.21 3.60 20.50
CA PHE A 473 -1.05 2.85 21.40
C PHE A 473 -1.11 1.38 21.00
N SER A 474 -1.03 0.50 21.98
CA SER A 474 -1.18 -0.95 21.83
C SER A 474 -1.79 -1.52 23.10
N ASP A 475 -2.40 -2.72 23.06
CA ASP A 475 -2.98 -3.34 24.28
C ASP A 475 -1.95 -3.56 25.40
N ASN A 476 -0.67 -3.71 25.08
CA ASN A 476 0.39 -3.84 26.06
C ASN A 476 0.74 -2.50 26.76
N TYR A 477 0.08 -1.39 26.37
CA TYR A 477 0.33 -0.07 26.93
C TYR A 477 -0.84 0.37 27.80
N GLY A 478 -0.55 0.74 29.02
CA GLY A 478 -1.57 1.32 29.91
C GLY A 478 -2.10 2.68 29.42
N GLN A 479 -1.30 3.39 28.65
CA GLN A 479 -1.62 4.71 28.05
C GLN A 479 -0.87 4.85 26.74
N ALA A 480 -1.37 5.74 25.86
CA ALA A 480 -0.66 6.10 24.63
C ALA A 480 0.69 6.77 24.93
N LEU A 481 1.72 6.42 24.18
CA LEU A 481 3.09 6.92 24.31
C LEU A 481 3.40 7.91 23.19
N GLN A 482 4.19 8.95 23.48
CA GLN A 482 4.76 9.81 22.44
C GLN A 482 6.15 9.30 22.05
N VAL A 483 6.37 9.04 20.77
CA VAL A 483 7.60 8.42 20.26
C VAL A 483 8.22 9.27 19.14
N GLN A 484 9.53 9.49 19.20
CA GLN A 484 10.30 10.02 18.08
C GLN A 484 10.77 8.85 17.22
N ILE A 485 10.14 8.65 16.08
CA ILE A 485 10.52 7.61 15.12
C ILE A 485 11.89 7.93 14.52
N LYS A 486 12.79 6.97 14.52
CA LYS A 486 14.14 7.11 13.95
C LYS A 486 14.18 6.50 12.55
N ALA A 487 14.54 7.32 11.56
CA ALA A 487 14.82 6.79 10.23
C ALA A 487 16.07 5.93 10.24
N ASP A 488 16.09 4.85 9.47
CA ASP A 488 17.30 4.05 9.25
C ASP A 488 18.18 4.79 8.22
N THR A 489 19.29 5.36 8.70
CA THR A 489 20.21 6.18 7.90
C THR A 489 21.07 5.37 6.93
N SER A 490 20.97 4.05 6.95
CA SER A 490 21.80 3.12 6.16
C SER A 490 21.34 2.94 4.71
N THR A 491 20.21 3.50 4.32
CA THR A 491 19.69 3.37 2.95
C THR A 491 20.11 4.55 2.09
N ALA A 492 20.78 4.28 0.96
CA ALA A 492 20.96 5.29 -0.08
C ALA A 492 19.61 5.81 -0.54
N ASN A 493 19.47 7.14 -0.64
CA ASN A 493 18.18 7.79 -0.95
C ASN A 493 17.79 7.74 -2.44
N THR A 494 18.46 6.91 -3.25
CA THR A 494 18.19 6.84 -4.69
C THR A 494 17.17 5.72 -4.95
N PRO A 495 15.95 6.04 -5.42
CA PRO A 495 14.99 5.01 -5.81
C PRO A 495 15.49 4.27 -7.06
N LEU A 496 15.04 3.02 -7.23
CA LEU A 496 15.33 2.22 -8.42
C LEU A 496 14.62 2.79 -9.65
N GLU A 497 15.35 2.78 -10.78
CA GLU A 497 14.78 3.11 -12.08
C GLU A 497 14.00 1.93 -12.69
N ASP A 498 13.14 2.22 -13.65
CA ASP A 498 12.26 1.20 -14.27
C ASP A 498 13.04 0.09 -14.99
N GLU A 499 14.22 0.36 -15.54
CA GLU A 499 15.08 -0.63 -16.19
C GLU A 499 15.63 -1.66 -15.21
N GLU A 500 15.96 -1.25 -14.00
CA GLU A 500 16.43 -2.15 -12.95
C GLU A 500 15.28 -3.03 -12.44
N LEU A 501 14.08 -2.46 -12.28
CA LEU A 501 12.89 -3.21 -11.92
C LEU A 501 12.54 -4.27 -12.97
N ALA A 502 12.64 -3.93 -14.25
CA ALA A 502 12.40 -4.86 -15.35
C ALA A 502 13.34 -6.08 -15.28
N SER A 503 14.60 -5.87 -14.95
CA SER A 503 15.58 -6.96 -14.82
C SER A 503 15.20 -7.93 -13.69
N VAL A 504 14.80 -7.40 -12.52
CA VAL A 504 14.45 -8.23 -11.35
C VAL A 504 13.16 -9.00 -11.55
N ALA A 505 12.13 -8.34 -12.09
CA ALA A 505 10.88 -9.01 -12.42
C ALA A 505 11.10 -10.15 -13.41
N LEU A 506 11.96 -9.94 -14.40
CA LEU A 506 12.31 -10.98 -15.36
C LEU A 506 13.06 -12.16 -14.73
N ASP A 507 14.00 -11.88 -13.83
CA ASP A 507 14.73 -12.94 -13.11
C ASP A 507 13.77 -13.77 -12.24
N TYR A 508 12.79 -13.14 -11.62
CA TYR A 508 11.72 -13.81 -10.89
C TYR A 508 10.91 -14.73 -11.82
N TYR A 509 10.41 -14.20 -12.91
CA TYR A 509 9.64 -14.99 -13.87
C TYR A 509 10.44 -16.15 -14.46
N GLN A 510 11.74 -15.98 -14.69
CA GLN A 510 12.63 -17.05 -15.15
C GLN A 510 12.83 -18.16 -14.11
N SER A 511 12.93 -17.80 -12.83
CA SER A 511 13.09 -18.78 -11.76
C SER A 511 11.82 -19.60 -11.55
N PHE A 512 10.67 -19.00 -11.78
CA PHE A 512 9.35 -19.60 -11.59
C PHE A 512 8.95 -20.51 -12.77
N CYS A 513 9.25 -20.10 -14.00
CA CYS A 513 8.97 -20.88 -15.20
C CYS A 513 10.24 -21.63 -15.64
N TYR A 514 10.59 -22.71 -14.97
CA TYR A 514 11.84 -23.48 -15.22
C TYR A 514 11.84 -24.13 -16.61
N LYS A 515 12.02 -23.31 -17.66
CA LYS A 515 12.21 -23.80 -19.04
C LYS A 515 13.56 -23.32 -19.56
N PRO A 516 14.39 -24.19 -20.16
CA PRO A 516 15.72 -23.82 -20.69
C PRO A 516 15.68 -22.65 -21.69
N CYS A 517 14.54 -22.43 -22.35
CA CYS A 517 14.33 -21.33 -23.28
C CYS A 517 14.47 -19.94 -22.64
N PHE A 518 14.15 -19.77 -21.34
CA PHE A 518 14.27 -18.49 -20.68
C PHE A 518 15.73 -18.04 -20.48
N ALA A 519 16.67 -18.97 -20.42
CA ALA A 519 18.10 -18.63 -20.38
C ALA A 519 18.52 -17.84 -21.63
N LYS A 520 17.90 -18.12 -22.79
CA LYS A 520 18.18 -17.43 -24.06
C LYS A 520 17.60 -16.01 -24.08
N LEU A 521 16.61 -15.70 -23.23
CA LEU A 521 16.00 -14.36 -23.14
C LEU A 521 16.92 -13.33 -22.48
N LYS A 522 17.89 -13.76 -21.67
CA LYS A 522 18.77 -12.84 -20.89
C LYS A 522 19.52 -11.82 -21.75
N ASN A 523 19.81 -12.18 -23.00
CA ASN A 523 20.58 -11.34 -23.90
C ASN A 523 19.74 -10.39 -24.77
N LEU A 524 18.42 -10.41 -24.60
CA LEU A 524 17.50 -9.56 -25.37
C LEU A 524 17.27 -8.21 -24.67
N PRO A 525 16.96 -7.14 -25.43
CA PRO A 525 16.47 -5.90 -24.88
C PRO A 525 15.22 -6.10 -23.99
N ALA A 526 15.04 -5.31 -22.96
CA ALA A 526 13.98 -5.50 -21.96
C ALA A 526 12.57 -5.61 -22.56
N ALA A 527 12.24 -4.76 -23.54
CA ALA A 527 10.93 -4.80 -24.20
C ALA A 527 10.68 -6.10 -24.99
N GLU A 528 11.71 -6.59 -25.70
CA GLU A 528 11.65 -7.84 -26.46
C GLU A 528 11.58 -9.05 -25.52
N ARG A 529 12.32 -9.02 -24.42
CA ARG A 529 12.29 -10.06 -23.39
C ARG A 529 10.90 -10.23 -22.81
N LEU A 530 10.24 -9.12 -22.45
CA LEU A 530 8.89 -9.12 -21.89
C LEU A 530 7.88 -9.70 -22.88
N ALA A 531 7.92 -9.28 -24.14
CA ALA A 531 7.01 -9.78 -25.16
C ALA A 531 7.17 -11.30 -25.38
N ALA A 532 8.42 -11.76 -25.48
CA ALA A 532 8.73 -13.19 -25.62
C ALA A 532 8.34 -14.01 -24.38
N PHE A 533 8.60 -13.46 -23.20
CA PHE A 533 8.24 -14.10 -21.94
C PHE A 533 6.73 -14.31 -21.80
N ASP A 534 5.93 -13.26 -22.01
CA ASP A 534 4.48 -13.35 -21.92
C ASP A 534 3.90 -14.35 -22.93
N PHE A 535 4.42 -14.34 -24.14
CA PHE A 535 4.02 -15.30 -25.18
C PHE A 535 4.28 -16.76 -24.75
N ILE A 536 5.46 -17.03 -24.21
CA ILE A 536 5.82 -18.37 -23.75
C ILE A 536 4.98 -18.78 -22.53
N ARG A 537 4.78 -17.87 -21.58
CA ARG A 537 4.00 -18.11 -20.36
C ARG A 537 2.54 -18.39 -20.67
N GLU A 538 1.94 -17.60 -21.52
CA GLU A 538 0.53 -17.72 -21.90
C GLU A 538 0.28 -18.83 -22.96
N ARG A 539 1.30 -19.59 -23.35
CA ARG A 539 1.23 -20.48 -24.50
C ARG A 539 0.63 -19.75 -25.71
N GLY A 540 1.26 -18.64 -26.09
CA GLY A 540 0.74 -17.67 -27.05
C GLY A 540 0.35 -18.26 -28.39
N CYS A 541 0.99 -19.35 -28.84
CA CYS A 541 0.58 -20.11 -30.02
C CYS A 541 -0.85 -20.67 -29.90
N ILE A 542 -1.23 -21.20 -28.73
CA ILE A 542 -2.59 -21.73 -28.49
C ILE A 542 -3.58 -20.58 -28.38
N SER A 543 -3.22 -19.52 -27.65
CA SER A 543 -4.06 -18.32 -27.51
C SER A 543 -4.25 -17.61 -28.85
N ALA A 544 -3.23 -17.57 -29.70
CA ALA A 544 -3.35 -17.02 -31.04
C ALA A 544 -4.32 -17.85 -31.90
N LEU A 545 -4.21 -19.17 -31.88
CA LEU A 545 -5.11 -20.08 -32.58
C LEU A 545 -6.55 -19.98 -32.07
N ASN A 546 -6.77 -19.94 -30.75
CA ASN A 546 -8.10 -19.81 -30.16
C ASN A 546 -8.77 -18.48 -30.46
N ASN A 547 -8.02 -17.38 -30.52
CA ASN A 547 -8.57 -16.07 -30.86
C ASN A 547 -9.04 -15.98 -32.31
N VAL A 548 -8.38 -16.65 -33.24
CA VAL A 548 -8.80 -16.70 -34.63
C VAL A 548 -10.08 -17.53 -34.79
N GLN A 549 -10.21 -18.59 -34.03
CA GLN A 549 -11.38 -19.46 -34.04
C GLN A 549 -12.69 -18.73 -33.62
N GLN A 550 -12.60 -17.73 -32.78
CA GLN A 550 -13.75 -16.96 -32.29
C GLN A 550 -14.14 -15.79 -33.21
N HIS A 551 -13.71 -15.76 -34.45
CA HIS A 551 -13.96 -14.69 -35.44
C HIS A 551 -13.48 -13.29 -35.04
N ASN A 552 -12.63 -13.17 -34.05
CA ASN A 552 -11.98 -11.93 -33.66
C ASN A 552 -10.63 -11.78 -34.40
N TYR A 553 -10.68 -11.50 -35.68
CA TYR A 553 -9.55 -11.33 -36.62
C TYR A 553 -8.55 -10.23 -36.29
N LYS A 554 -8.55 -9.70 -35.11
CA LYS A 554 -7.43 -8.86 -34.71
C LYS A 554 -6.32 -9.75 -34.19
N TRP A 555 -5.52 -10.27 -35.13
CA TRP A 555 -4.18 -10.78 -34.82
C TRP A 555 -3.52 -9.81 -33.85
N ASN A 556 -3.34 -10.22 -32.62
CA ASN A 556 -2.82 -9.33 -31.61
C ASN A 556 -1.38 -8.95 -32.01
N LYS A 557 -1.16 -7.71 -32.40
CA LYS A 557 0.15 -7.17 -32.79
C LYS A 557 1.26 -7.57 -31.81
N ARG A 558 0.93 -7.66 -30.53
CA ARG A 558 1.81 -8.12 -29.46
C ARG A 558 2.29 -9.58 -29.68
N TYR A 559 1.39 -10.49 -30.01
CA TYR A 559 1.77 -11.89 -30.28
C TYR A 559 2.62 -12.02 -31.55
N THR A 560 2.37 -11.20 -32.55
CA THR A 560 3.19 -11.17 -33.76
C THR A 560 4.61 -10.69 -33.48
N GLU A 561 4.76 -9.64 -32.69
CA GLU A 561 6.07 -9.14 -32.25
C GLU A 561 6.81 -10.16 -31.38
N ALA A 562 6.11 -10.79 -30.43
CA ALA A 562 6.67 -11.83 -29.57
C ALA A 562 7.14 -13.05 -30.38
N LEU A 563 6.34 -13.52 -31.34
CA LEU A 563 6.73 -14.62 -32.24
C LEU A 563 7.98 -14.28 -33.05
N ARG A 564 8.09 -13.06 -33.57
CA ARG A 564 9.30 -12.62 -34.28
C ARG A 564 10.53 -12.67 -33.39
N VAL A 565 10.44 -12.15 -32.18
CA VAL A 565 11.53 -12.17 -31.21
C VAL A 565 11.94 -13.60 -30.90
N ILE A 566 10.99 -14.50 -30.66
CA ILE A 566 11.22 -15.89 -30.32
C ILE A 566 11.93 -16.62 -31.47
N LEU A 567 11.44 -16.44 -32.70
CA LEU A 567 11.97 -17.14 -33.88
C LEU A 567 13.32 -16.58 -34.35
N ASN A 568 13.47 -15.24 -34.42
CA ASN A 568 14.72 -14.61 -34.85
C ASN A 568 15.87 -14.87 -33.88
N ASN A 569 15.58 -14.96 -32.57
CA ASN A 569 16.58 -15.26 -31.55
C ASN A 569 16.74 -16.77 -31.27
N LYS A 570 16.07 -17.63 -32.08
CA LYS A 570 16.14 -19.11 -31.95
C LYS A 570 15.84 -19.61 -30.53
N ILE A 571 14.90 -18.94 -29.84
CA ILE A 571 14.45 -19.35 -28.50
C ILE A 571 13.67 -20.65 -28.62
N PHE A 572 12.74 -20.70 -29.58
CA PHE A 572 12.08 -21.91 -30.09
C PHE A 572 12.20 -21.99 -31.62
N THR A 573 12.21 -23.19 -32.13
CA THR A 573 12.02 -23.44 -33.56
C THR A 573 10.53 -23.37 -33.91
N ALA A 574 10.21 -23.19 -35.21
CA ALA A 574 8.83 -23.25 -35.67
C ALA A 574 8.19 -24.63 -35.40
N GLU A 575 8.97 -25.70 -35.47
CA GLU A 575 8.52 -27.06 -35.15
C GLU A 575 8.19 -27.24 -33.67
N GLU A 576 9.02 -26.68 -32.77
CA GLU A 576 8.75 -26.68 -31.32
C GLU A 576 7.49 -25.88 -30.98
N LEU A 577 7.28 -24.71 -31.59
CA LEU A 577 6.07 -23.92 -31.43
C LEU A 577 4.83 -24.63 -31.95
N ALA A 578 4.92 -25.25 -33.12
CA ALA A 578 3.84 -26.06 -33.70
C ALA A 578 3.48 -27.24 -32.80
N LYS A 579 4.49 -27.94 -32.27
CA LYS A 579 4.29 -29.05 -31.32
C LYS A 579 3.58 -28.58 -30.06
N GLN A 580 3.99 -27.47 -29.47
CA GLN A 580 3.33 -26.88 -28.27
C GLN A 580 1.89 -26.46 -28.58
N ALA A 581 1.64 -25.87 -29.74
CA ALA A 581 0.29 -25.50 -30.15
C ALA A 581 -0.60 -26.73 -30.28
N MET A 582 -0.08 -27.80 -30.88
CA MET A 582 -0.81 -29.06 -31.04
C MET A 582 -1.06 -29.79 -29.72
N GLU A 583 -0.09 -29.82 -28.81
CA GLU A 583 -0.26 -30.42 -27.48
C GLU A 583 -1.36 -29.68 -26.66
N GLY A 584 -1.41 -28.36 -26.74
CA GLY A 584 -2.47 -27.58 -26.09
C GLY A 584 -3.85 -27.78 -26.74
N VAL A 585 -3.90 -28.01 -28.03
CA VAL A 585 -5.13 -28.29 -28.79
C VAL A 585 -5.63 -29.72 -28.52
N ALA A 586 -4.74 -30.69 -28.29
CA ALA A 586 -5.11 -32.06 -27.94
C ALA A 586 -5.85 -32.15 -26.57
N VAL A 587 -5.74 -31.14 -25.74
CA VAL A 587 -6.50 -31.02 -24.47
C VAL A 587 -7.97 -30.62 -24.71
N THR A 588 -8.31 -30.13 -25.91
CA THR A 588 -9.68 -29.80 -26.30
C THR A 588 -10.26 -30.93 -27.18
N PRO A 589 -11.05 -31.85 -26.63
CA PRO A 589 -11.52 -33.01 -27.37
C PRO A 589 -12.30 -32.62 -28.64
N GLY A 590 -11.95 -33.25 -29.75
CA GLY A 590 -12.72 -33.14 -30.99
C GLY A 590 -12.40 -31.96 -31.91
N PHE A 591 -11.34 -31.21 -31.64
CA PHE A 591 -11.17 -29.88 -32.22
C PHE A 591 -10.39 -29.82 -33.55
N TYR A 592 -9.43 -30.75 -33.80
CA TYR A 592 -8.63 -30.73 -35.02
C TYR A 592 -8.41 -32.11 -35.62
N ASP A 593 -8.63 -32.22 -36.94
CA ASP A 593 -8.18 -33.32 -37.75
C ASP A 593 -6.69 -33.19 -38.14
N GLU A 594 -6.15 -34.20 -38.84
CA GLU A 594 -4.74 -34.23 -39.26
C GLU A 594 -4.40 -33.13 -40.29
N GLU A 595 -5.40 -32.65 -41.06
CA GLU A 595 -5.19 -31.59 -42.04
C GLU A 595 -4.98 -30.24 -41.33
N LYS A 596 -5.79 -29.94 -40.31
CA LYS A 596 -5.59 -28.73 -39.51
C LYS A 596 -4.28 -28.75 -38.73
N LYS A 597 -3.87 -29.91 -38.22
CA LYS A 597 -2.55 -30.05 -37.59
C LYS A 597 -1.41 -29.78 -38.58
N LYS A 598 -1.57 -30.18 -39.84
CA LYS A 598 -0.59 -29.90 -40.90
C LYS A 598 -0.55 -28.38 -41.20
N LEU A 599 -1.69 -27.74 -41.37
CA LEU A 599 -1.78 -26.30 -41.60
C LEU A 599 -1.14 -25.49 -40.46
N ILE A 600 -1.32 -25.90 -39.21
CA ILE A 600 -0.68 -25.27 -38.04
C ILE A 600 0.85 -25.41 -38.13
N ARG A 601 1.37 -26.57 -38.49
CA ARG A 601 2.81 -26.77 -38.70
C ARG A 601 3.35 -25.91 -39.83
N ASP A 602 2.61 -25.83 -40.93
CA ASP A 602 2.98 -25.04 -42.10
C ASP A 602 2.99 -23.54 -41.78
N PHE A 603 2.02 -23.08 -41.01
CA PHE A 603 1.96 -21.70 -40.53
C PHE A 603 3.25 -21.29 -39.76
N PHE A 604 3.64 -22.07 -38.75
CA PHE A 604 4.84 -21.75 -37.99
C PHE A 604 6.12 -21.93 -38.82
N THR A 605 6.14 -22.83 -39.74
CA THR A 605 7.28 -23.06 -40.64
C THR A 605 7.46 -21.91 -41.63
N ILE A 606 6.37 -21.39 -42.20
CA ILE A 606 6.36 -20.25 -43.10
C ILE A 606 6.79 -18.99 -42.34
N TYR A 607 6.24 -18.80 -41.15
CA TYR A 607 6.53 -17.63 -40.31
C TYR A 607 8.01 -17.56 -39.90
N ALA A 608 8.67 -18.69 -39.74
CA ALA A 608 10.10 -18.77 -39.40
C ALA A 608 11.04 -18.42 -40.56
N LYS A 609 10.58 -18.54 -41.81
CA LYS A 609 11.47 -18.54 -42.99
C LYS A 609 11.63 -17.23 -43.74
N GLU A 610 10.70 -16.26 -43.62
CA GLU A 610 10.73 -15.09 -44.52
C GLU A 610 10.27 -13.78 -43.84
N GLU A 611 10.97 -12.65 -44.11
CA GLU A 611 10.53 -11.29 -43.77
C GLU A 611 9.21 -10.87 -44.47
N LYS A 612 8.90 -11.46 -45.61
CA LYS A 612 7.64 -11.32 -46.37
C LYS A 612 6.53 -12.30 -45.92
N ALA A 613 6.79 -13.09 -44.91
CA ALA A 613 5.89 -14.16 -44.47
C ALA A 613 4.59 -13.65 -43.81
N LYS A 614 4.48 -12.36 -43.53
CA LYS A 614 3.31 -11.80 -42.86
C LYS A 614 2.04 -11.99 -43.68
N GLU A 615 2.05 -11.63 -44.94
CA GLU A 615 0.90 -11.81 -45.86
C GLU A 615 0.59 -13.28 -46.11
N LYS A 616 1.63 -14.13 -46.31
CA LYS A 616 1.46 -15.57 -46.49
C LYS A 616 1.02 -16.30 -45.21
N ALA A 617 1.51 -15.84 -44.04
CA ALA A 617 1.10 -16.40 -42.76
C ALA A 617 -0.35 -16.05 -42.42
N GLU A 618 -0.78 -14.82 -42.73
CA GLU A 618 -2.18 -14.38 -42.62
C GLU A 618 -3.08 -15.23 -43.53
N PHE A 619 -2.69 -15.45 -44.77
CA PHE A 619 -3.44 -16.28 -45.72
C PHE A 619 -3.50 -17.74 -45.30
N THR A 620 -2.41 -18.33 -44.83
CA THR A 620 -2.38 -19.72 -44.33
C THR A 620 -3.20 -19.87 -43.06
N PHE A 621 -3.24 -18.81 -42.26
CA PHE A 621 -4.00 -18.77 -41.06
C PHE A 621 -5.52 -18.64 -41.32
N GLU A 622 -5.92 -17.82 -42.30
CA GLU A 622 -7.30 -17.78 -42.78
C GLU A 622 -7.75 -19.15 -43.32
N ALA A 623 -6.92 -19.84 -44.09
CA ALA A 623 -7.21 -21.17 -44.62
C ALA A 623 -7.38 -22.27 -43.54
N ILE A 624 -6.83 -22.08 -42.33
CA ILE A 624 -7.04 -23.01 -41.21
C ILE A 624 -8.49 -22.96 -40.70
N PHE A 625 -9.19 -21.83 -40.90
CA PHE A 625 -10.49 -21.56 -40.32
C PHE A 625 -11.64 -21.43 -41.31
N GLU A 626 -11.37 -21.40 -42.61
CA GLU A 626 -12.40 -21.45 -43.66
C GLU A 626 -12.92 -22.87 -43.94
N TYR A 627 -12.39 -23.92 -43.27
CA TYR A 627 -12.82 -25.30 -43.41
C TYR A 627 -13.68 -25.76 -42.23
#